data_6dc8bccc35d00802b07ff332ac2a0f3c
#
_entry.id   6dc8bccc35d00802b07ff332ac2a0f3c
#
_cell.length_a   1.000
_cell.length_b   1.000
_cell.length_c   1.000
_cell.angle_alpha   90.00
_cell.angle_beta   90.00
_cell.angle_gamma   90.00
#
_symmetry.space_group_name_H-M   'P 1'
#
loop_
_entity.id
_entity.type
_entity.pdbx_description
1 polymer ?
#
loop_
_entity_poly.entity_id
_entity_poly.type
_entity_poly.pdbx_seq_one_letter_code
_entity_poly.pdbx_strand_id
1 'polypeptide(L)'
;MKWGFKKAFIDCALLISVGAVFQLISGGMDRSFLKQPWGAIIAINYLYLLILAYAKSDKWNWVKKLYDKYSMTASLAFMTLSCIILGLFNFRHATSSWPFSLIYLHFTTVLGLRTIDDIHHFKNRRLVPLLSHTAVFLILSAGMFSSGDKIKVRISAPVGYPVHMGQTADGKEVQLPFSIVLKDFTMEEYAPKLHLIDYRQGSSSAEYISVEDKGVTGSLEDWEISVLDILENAGRMRDSLDYKAMDHVGATTAVYVRAIKTSAKAESEQAAQENTEITKGSSETVREGWVSCGSHIFQPAMLQLDDKHAIAMPTREPSKYLSEVIIIDKDGEKPRNIEVNKPAKIGAWRIYQQGYDTERGRWSTISIFECVKDGWYPFIQTALWMILASGLIMALTAGNKRKRR
;
A
#
# COMPACT_ATOMS: atom_id res chain seq x y z
N MET A 1 48.26 -2.90 10.52
CA MET A 1 47.17 -2.01 10.98
C MET A 1 46.14 -2.86 11.70
N LYS A 2 45.83 -2.54 12.96
CA LYS A 2 44.83 -3.31 13.72
C LYS A 2 43.46 -3.23 13.04
N TRP A 3 42.73 -4.34 13.01
CA TRP A 3 41.33 -4.37 12.51
C TRP A 3 40.47 -3.43 13.32
N GLY A 4 39.61 -2.61 12.70
CA GLY A 4 38.78 -1.65 13.35
C GLY A 4 37.78 -1.03 12.41
N PHE A 5 36.88 -0.16 12.90
CA PHE A 5 35.78 0.44 12.14
C PHE A 5 36.25 1.12 10.85
N LYS A 6 37.37 1.89 10.91
CA LYS A 6 37.95 2.59 9.73
C LYS A 6 38.25 1.63 8.59
N LYS A 7 38.80 0.46 8.89
CA LYS A 7 39.14 -0.52 7.86
C LYS A 7 37.90 -1.20 7.29
N ALA A 8 36.97 -1.59 8.12
CA ALA A 8 35.69 -2.17 7.68
C ALA A 8 34.90 -1.19 6.80
N PHE A 9 34.94 0.11 7.11
CA PHE A 9 34.32 1.17 6.31
C PHE A 9 35.00 1.30 4.93
N ILE A 10 36.35 1.25 4.89
CA ILE A 10 37.12 1.30 3.63
C ILE A 10 36.78 0.09 2.77
N ASP A 11 36.65 -1.11 3.35
CA ASP A 11 36.35 -2.33 2.60
C ASP A 11 34.96 -2.24 1.94
N CYS A 12 33.95 -1.69 2.64
CA CYS A 12 32.63 -1.44 2.06
C CYS A 12 32.67 -0.37 0.95
N ALA A 13 33.42 0.72 1.14
CA ALA A 13 33.58 1.76 0.14
C ALA A 13 34.28 1.23 -1.13
N LEU A 14 35.27 0.37 -0.95
CA LEU A 14 35.98 -0.29 -2.05
C LEU A 14 35.04 -1.20 -2.85
N LEU A 15 34.15 -1.97 -2.17
CA LEU A 15 33.17 -2.81 -2.85
C LEU A 15 32.21 -1.98 -3.71
N ILE A 16 31.75 -0.84 -3.21
CA ILE A 16 30.89 0.07 -3.99
C ILE A 16 31.65 0.62 -5.20
N SER A 17 32.91 1.02 -5.02
CA SER A 17 33.75 1.52 -6.10
C SER A 17 33.99 0.47 -7.19
N VAL A 18 34.27 -0.76 -6.80
CA VAL A 18 34.38 -1.91 -7.73
C VAL A 18 33.06 -2.14 -8.46
N GLY A 19 31.93 -2.09 -7.73
CA GLY A 19 30.59 -2.18 -8.32
C GLY A 19 30.33 -1.06 -9.34
N ALA A 20 30.77 0.16 -9.06
CA ALA A 20 30.63 1.28 -9.99
C ALA A 20 31.42 1.05 -11.29
N VAL A 21 32.62 0.48 -11.20
CA VAL A 21 33.42 0.10 -12.39
C VAL A 21 32.68 -0.98 -13.20
N PHE A 22 32.17 -2.03 -12.55
CA PHE A 22 31.38 -3.05 -13.25
C PHE A 22 30.13 -2.47 -13.89
N GLN A 23 29.46 -1.53 -13.23
CA GLN A 23 28.28 -0.84 -13.77
C GLN A 23 28.60 -0.10 -15.07
N LEU A 24 29.74 0.55 -15.15
CA LEU A 24 30.18 1.27 -16.35
C LEU A 24 30.51 0.33 -17.51
N ILE A 25 31.02 -0.88 -17.22
CA ILE A 25 31.46 -1.85 -18.24
C ILE A 25 30.26 -2.67 -18.76
N SER A 26 29.40 -3.17 -17.88
CA SER A 26 28.38 -4.17 -18.22
C SER A 26 26.92 -3.67 -18.10
N GLY A 27 26.71 -2.45 -17.63
CA GLY A 27 25.38 -1.98 -17.28
C GLY A 27 24.85 -2.62 -16.00
N GLY A 28 23.56 -2.92 -15.94
CA GLY A 28 22.96 -3.58 -14.76
C GLY A 28 23.20 -5.08 -14.72
N MET A 29 23.07 -5.68 -13.53
CA MET A 29 23.16 -7.13 -13.36
C MET A 29 21.89 -7.81 -13.89
N ASP A 30 22.02 -8.69 -14.88
CA ASP A 30 20.95 -9.59 -15.29
C ASP A 30 20.76 -10.68 -14.22
N ARG A 31 19.58 -10.76 -13.63
CA ARG A 31 19.24 -11.76 -12.61
C ARG A 31 18.48 -12.96 -13.16
N SER A 32 18.37 -13.08 -14.46
CA SER A 32 17.66 -14.20 -15.11
C SER A 32 18.29 -15.56 -14.77
N PHE A 33 19.59 -15.60 -14.44
CA PHE A 33 20.28 -16.81 -14.00
C PHE A 33 19.78 -17.35 -12.64
N LEU A 34 19.04 -16.54 -11.86
CA LEU A 34 18.45 -16.96 -10.59
C LEU A 34 17.06 -17.63 -10.77
N LYS A 35 16.57 -17.83 -12.00
CA LYS A 35 15.34 -18.60 -12.23
C LYS A 35 15.49 -20.05 -11.78
N GLN A 36 14.41 -20.60 -11.24
CA GLN A 36 14.41 -22.01 -10.82
C GLN A 36 14.71 -22.94 -11.98
N PRO A 37 15.48 -24.03 -11.74
CA PRO A 37 15.97 -24.49 -10.41
C PRO A 37 17.25 -23.80 -9.93
N TRP A 38 17.91 -22.99 -10.76
CA TRP A 38 19.24 -22.44 -10.49
C TRP A 38 19.28 -21.53 -9.26
N GLY A 39 18.28 -20.71 -9.03
CA GLY A 39 18.18 -19.86 -7.83
C GLY A 39 18.25 -20.67 -6.54
N ALA A 40 17.52 -21.78 -6.45
CA ALA A 40 17.56 -22.66 -5.29
C ALA A 40 18.93 -23.36 -5.13
N ILE A 41 19.51 -23.85 -6.23
CA ILE A 41 20.84 -24.50 -6.22
C ILE A 41 21.91 -23.51 -5.74
N ILE A 42 21.89 -22.28 -6.25
CA ILE A 42 22.83 -21.22 -5.84
C ILE A 42 22.64 -20.87 -4.38
N ALA A 43 21.40 -20.77 -3.89
CA ALA A 43 21.10 -20.48 -2.49
C ALA A 43 21.64 -21.58 -1.54
N ILE A 44 21.44 -22.85 -1.89
CA ILE A 44 21.97 -23.99 -1.12
C ILE A 44 23.50 -23.97 -1.10
N ASN A 45 24.14 -23.78 -2.26
CA ASN A 45 25.60 -23.69 -2.35
C ASN A 45 26.14 -22.48 -1.58
N TYR A 46 25.45 -21.34 -1.64
CA TYR A 46 25.83 -20.15 -0.88
C TYR A 46 25.79 -20.42 0.63
N LEU A 47 24.72 -21.05 1.12
CA LEU A 47 24.62 -21.44 2.54
C LEU A 47 25.73 -22.43 2.94
N TYR A 48 25.99 -23.43 2.08
CA TYR A 48 27.09 -24.37 2.29
C TYR A 48 28.45 -23.68 2.38
N LEU A 49 28.73 -22.73 1.49
CA LEU A 49 29.97 -21.94 1.51
C LEU A 49 30.09 -21.09 2.77
N LEU A 50 29.01 -20.51 3.28
CA LEU A 50 29.00 -19.77 4.53
C LEU A 50 29.36 -20.68 5.71
N ILE A 51 28.76 -21.87 5.80
CA ILE A 51 29.05 -22.87 6.84
C ILE A 51 30.51 -23.33 6.74
N LEU A 52 31.00 -23.61 5.55
CA LEU A 52 32.37 -24.01 5.33
C LEU A 52 33.38 -22.91 5.72
N ALA A 53 33.10 -21.66 5.31
CA ALA A 53 33.91 -20.50 5.66
C ALA A 53 33.98 -20.32 7.19
N TYR A 54 32.81 -20.41 7.86
CA TYR A 54 32.76 -20.34 9.32
C TYR A 54 33.58 -21.47 9.98
N ALA A 55 33.41 -22.72 9.54
CA ALA A 55 34.17 -23.87 10.05
C ALA A 55 35.67 -23.76 9.89
N LYS A 56 36.13 -23.01 8.85
CA LYS A 56 37.56 -22.74 8.58
C LYS A 56 38.04 -21.41 9.19
N SER A 57 37.16 -20.67 9.90
CA SER A 57 37.48 -19.33 10.41
C SER A 57 38.66 -19.28 11.35
N ASP A 58 38.99 -20.36 12.05
CA ASP A 58 40.17 -20.45 12.91
C ASP A 58 41.48 -20.43 12.10
N LYS A 59 41.46 -21.03 10.91
CA LYS A 59 42.61 -20.99 9.97
C LYS A 59 42.59 -19.73 9.11
N TRP A 60 41.41 -19.24 8.75
CA TRP A 60 41.20 -18.08 7.87
C TRP A 60 40.84 -16.84 8.67
N ASN A 61 41.78 -16.20 9.27
CA ASN A 61 41.60 -15.06 10.16
C ASN A 61 40.81 -13.88 9.50
N TRP A 62 40.80 -13.80 8.16
CA TRP A 62 40.00 -12.82 7.44
C TRP A 62 38.50 -13.07 7.56
N VAL A 63 38.07 -14.34 7.66
CA VAL A 63 36.66 -14.70 7.86
C VAL A 63 36.18 -14.21 9.24
N LYS A 64 36.99 -14.35 10.31
CA LYS A 64 36.65 -13.80 11.63
C LYS A 64 36.40 -12.31 11.60
N LYS A 65 37.15 -11.58 10.75
CA LYS A 65 36.98 -10.14 10.58
C LYS A 65 35.66 -9.78 9.88
N LEU A 66 35.13 -10.65 9.00
CA LEU A 66 33.85 -10.39 8.31
C LEU A 66 32.66 -10.34 9.28
N TYR A 67 32.57 -11.26 10.25
CA TYR A 67 31.44 -11.27 11.19
C TYR A 67 31.71 -10.58 12.52
N ASP A 68 32.84 -9.81 12.61
CA ASP A 68 33.13 -8.95 13.74
C ASP A 68 32.17 -7.75 13.77
N LYS A 69 31.97 -7.19 14.96
CA LYS A 69 31.09 -6.04 15.22
C LYS A 69 31.36 -4.85 14.30
N TYR A 70 32.63 -4.60 13.94
CA TYR A 70 33.01 -3.49 13.07
C TYR A 70 32.54 -3.68 11.62
N SER A 71 32.68 -4.89 11.07
CA SER A 71 32.17 -5.22 9.73
C SER A 71 30.66 -5.22 9.70
N MET A 72 30.02 -5.76 10.74
CA MET A 72 28.57 -5.75 10.87
C MET A 72 28.02 -4.31 10.87
N THR A 73 28.60 -3.42 11.69
CA THR A 73 28.15 -2.02 11.77
C THR A 73 28.43 -1.27 10.46
N ALA A 74 29.61 -1.45 9.85
CA ALA A 74 29.94 -0.78 8.59
C ALA A 74 29.03 -1.24 7.45
N SER A 75 28.86 -2.56 7.27
CA SER A 75 28.01 -3.10 6.20
C SER A 75 26.55 -2.71 6.37
N LEU A 76 26.03 -2.68 7.60
CA LEU A 76 24.68 -2.19 7.90
C LEU A 76 24.53 -0.70 7.53
N ALA A 77 25.51 0.13 7.91
CA ALA A 77 25.48 1.57 7.59
C ALA A 77 25.47 1.82 6.07
N PHE A 78 26.33 1.11 5.33
CA PHE A 78 26.35 1.22 3.86
C PHE A 78 25.08 0.69 3.20
N MET A 79 24.54 -0.42 3.70
CA MET A 79 23.26 -0.95 3.21
C MET A 79 22.12 0.01 3.46
N THR A 80 22.02 0.60 4.66
CA THR A 80 21.02 1.59 5.01
C THR A 80 21.14 2.83 4.14
N LEU A 81 22.37 3.35 3.95
CA LEU A 81 22.62 4.50 3.08
C LEU A 81 22.21 4.19 1.64
N SER A 82 22.53 3.00 1.13
CA SER A 82 22.13 2.57 -0.21
C SER A 82 20.59 2.54 -0.35
N CYS A 83 19.87 2.02 0.64
CA CYS A 83 18.41 2.02 0.64
C CYS A 83 17.82 3.45 0.67
N ILE A 84 18.41 4.36 1.44
CA ILE A 84 17.99 5.77 1.48
C ILE A 84 18.19 6.41 0.11
N ILE A 85 19.35 6.22 -0.51
CA ILE A 85 19.65 6.75 -1.85
C ILE A 85 18.64 6.20 -2.88
N LEU A 86 18.34 4.90 -2.85
CA LEU A 86 17.35 4.29 -3.74
C LEU A 86 15.93 4.81 -3.50
N GLY A 87 15.58 5.13 -2.27
CA GLY A 87 14.26 5.68 -1.92
C GLY A 87 14.08 7.14 -2.31
N LEU A 88 15.15 7.95 -2.20
CA LEU A 88 15.12 9.37 -2.54
C LEU A 88 15.23 9.63 -4.05
N PHE A 89 16.00 8.81 -4.75
CA PHE A 89 16.29 8.97 -6.17
C PHE A 89 15.67 7.81 -6.95
N ASN A 90 14.67 8.08 -7.77
CA ASN A 90 13.99 7.07 -8.57
C ASN A 90 14.84 6.64 -9.79
N PHE A 91 15.97 5.98 -9.54
CA PHE A 91 16.82 5.45 -10.61
C PHE A 91 16.19 4.21 -11.23
N ARG A 92 15.99 4.25 -12.53
CA ARG A 92 15.51 3.08 -13.29
C ARG A 92 16.49 1.92 -13.12
N HIS A 93 16.01 0.73 -12.71
CA HIS A 93 16.83 -0.47 -12.45
C HIS A 93 17.86 -0.35 -11.31
N ALA A 94 17.70 0.58 -10.39
CA ALA A 94 18.63 0.84 -9.30
C ALA A 94 18.92 -0.39 -8.42
N THR A 95 17.92 -1.24 -8.17
CA THR A 95 18.09 -2.48 -7.40
C THR A 95 18.92 -3.55 -8.11
N SER A 96 19.03 -3.50 -9.45
CA SER A 96 19.89 -4.37 -10.26
C SER A 96 21.27 -3.77 -10.56
N SER A 97 21.62 -2.64 -9.97
CA SER A 97 22.96 -2.06 -10.12
C SER A 97 24.02 -2.89 -9.41
N TRP A 98 25.21 -2.93 -9.98
CA TRP A 98 26.35 -3.64 -9.39
C TRP A 98 26.77 -3.10 -8.01
N PRO A 99 26.86 -1.76 -7.78
CA PRO A 99 27.19 -1.25 -6.45
C PRO A 99 26.22 -1.73 -5.38
N PHE A 100 24.90 -1.66 -5.65
CA PHE A 100 23.90 -2.13 -4.72
C PHE A 100 23.97 -3.65 -4.52
N SER A 101 24.15 -4.42 -5.59
CA SER A 101 24.21 -5.89 -5.54
C SER A 101 25.40 -6.40 -4.73
N LEU A 102 26.57 -5.75 -4.88
CA LEU A 102 27.78 -6.13 -4.13
C LEU A 102 27.69 -5.80 -2.64
N ILE A 103 27.19 -4.61 -2.28
CA ILE A 103 27.03 -4.27 -0.85
C ILE A 103 25.92 -5.11 -0.20
N TYR A 104 24.85 -5.42 -0.96
CA TYR A 104 23.80 -6.31 -0.52
C TYR A 104 24.33 -7.73 -0.24
N LEU A 105 25.07 -8.31 -1.17
CA LEU A 105 25.71 -9.62 -1.01
C LEU A 105 26.69 -9.62 0.17
N HIS A 106 27.50 -8.56 0.31
CA HIS A 106 28.44 -8.42 1.41
C HIS A 106 27.73 -8.39 2.76
N PHE A 107 26.71 -7.54 2.90
CA PHE A 107 25.92 -7.44 4.14
C PHE A 107 25.25 -8.77 4.48
N THR A 108 24.63 -9.43 3.48
CA THR A 108 24.01 -10.76 3.67
C THR A 108 25.04 -11.81 4.10
N THR A 109 26.26 -11.76 3.56
CA THR A 109 27.38 -12.67 3.93
C THR A 109 27.84 -12.43 5.38
N VAL A 110 28.06 -11.18 5.75
CA VAL A 110 28.43 -10.78 7.11
C VAL A 110 27.38 -11.24 8.12
N LEU A 111 26.10 -10.97 7.81
CA LEU A 111 24.98 -11.36 8.66
C LEU A 111 24.80 -12.88 8.73
N GLY A 112 24.99 -13.60 7.62
CA GLY A 112 24.93 -15.06 7.57
C GLY A 112 26.01 -15.72 8.43
N LEU A 113 27.25 -15.27 8.33
CA LEU A 113 28.34 -15.74 9.19
C LEU A 113 28.08 -15.42 10.68
N ARG A 114 27.53 -14.22 10.96
CA ARG A 114 27.15 -13.83 12.32
C ARG A 114 26.03 -14.71 12.86
N THR A 115 25.03 -15.04 12.05
CA THR A 115 23.95 -15.95 12.40
C THR A 115 24.47 -17.34 12.75
N ILE A 116 25.42 -17.88 11.95
CA ILE A 116 26.06 -19.17 12.23
C ILE A 116 26.84 -19.11 13.55
N ASP A 117 27.56 -18.02 13.83
CA ASP A 117 28.25 -17.79 15.10
C ASP A 117 27.29 -17.76 16.30
N ASP A 118 26.16 -17.08 16.15
CA ASP A 118 25.12 -17.01 17.19
C ASP A 118 24.46 -18.39 17.45
N ILE A 119 24.30 -19.21 16.40
CA ILE A 119 23.82 -20.61 16.51
C ILE A 119 24.86 -21.47 17.25
N HIS A 120 26.11 -21.40 16.81
CA HIS A 120 27.20 -22.22 17.38
C HIS A 120 27.48 -21.90 18.85
N HIS A 121 27.40 -20.62 19.24
CA HIS A 121 27.56 -20.15 20.61
C HIS A 121 26.23 -19.88 21.32
N PHE A 122 25.18 -20.62 20.98
CA PHE A 122 23.84 -20.40 21.53
C PHE A 122 23.82 -20.57 23.05
N LYS A 123 23.38 -19.52 23.75
CA LYS A 123 23.03 -19.52 25.17
C LYS A 123 21.68 -18.82 25.31
N ASN A 124 20.88 -19.18 26.31
CA ASN A 124 19.55 -18.59 26.55
C ASN A 124 19.52 -17.05 26.56
N ARG A 125 20.61 -16.42 26.94
CA ARG A 125 20.75 -14.94 26.93
C ARG A 125 20.91 -14.33 25.53
N ARG A 126 21.16 -15.14 24.48
CA ARG A 126 21.35 -14.68 23.09
C ARG A 126 20.19 -15.00 22.18
N LEU A 127 19.03 -15.40 22.72
CA LEU A 127 17.87 -15.76 21.91
C LEU A 127 17.38 -14.60 21.03
N VAL A 128 17.32 -13.38 21.56
CA VAL A 128 16.88 -12.21 20.80
C VAL A 128 17.78 -11.91 19.60
N PRO A 129 19.11 -11.76 19.76
CA PRO A 129 20.01 -11.60 18.60
C PRO A 129 19.92 -12.76 17.60
N LEU A 130 19.85 -13.99 18.07
CA LEU A 130 19.72 -15.16 17.19
C LEU A 130 18.46 -15.08 16.33
N LEU A 131 17.30 -14.82 16.92
CA LEU A 131 16.04 -14.71 16.18
C LEU A 131 16.07 -13.55 15.19
N SER A 132 16.55 -12.37 15.61
CA SER A 132 16.59 -11.20 14.75
C SER A 132 17.61 -11.33 13.61
N HIS A 133 18.84 -11.83 13.88
CA HIS A 133 19.84 -12.03 12.81
C HIS A 133 19.40 -13.10 11.82
N THR A 134 18.85 -14.24 12.30
CA THR A 134 18.30 -15.28 11.43
C THR A 134 17.16 -14.76 10.58
N ALA A 135 16.24 -14.01 11.16
CA ALA A 135 15.10 -13.46 10.43
C ALA A 135 15.54 -12.50 9.33
N VAL A 136 16.43 -11.56 9.63
CA VAL A 136 16.93 -10.60 8.63
C VAL A 136 17.74 -11.34 7.56
N PHE A 137 18.56 -12.32 7.94
CA PHE A 137 19.29 -13.16 6.97
C PHE A 137 18.35 -13.90 6.02
N LEU A 138 17.26 -14.49 6.52
CA LEU A 138 16.24 -15.15 5.69
C LEU A 138 15.55 -14.19 4.73
N ILE A 139 15.17 -12.98 5.19
CA ILE A 139 14.54 -11.96 4.33
C ILE A 139 15.50 -11.54 3.22
N LEU A 140 16.74 -11.22 3.57
CA LEU A 140 17.74 -10.80 2.59
C LEU A 140 18.06 -11.91 1.59
N SER A 141 18.26 -13.13 2.07
CA SER A 141 18.51 -14.29 1.20
C SER A 141 17.33 -14.58 0.28
N ALA A 142 16.10 -14.56 0.81
CA ALA A 142 14.90 -14.71 -0.01
C ALA A 142 14.79 -13.58 -1.05
N GLY A 143 15.05 -12.33 -0.68
CA GLY A 143 15.03 -11.19 -1.62
C GLY A 143 16.10 -11.31 -2.73
N MET A 144 17.28 -11.85 -2.41
CA MET A 144 18.35 -12.05 -3.37
C MET A 144 18.03 -13.17 -4.36
N PHE A 145 17.64 -14.34 -3.87
CA PHE A 145 17.46 -15.54 -4.69
C PHE A 145 16.09 -15.63 -5.35
N SER A 146 15.07 -14.89 -4.88
CA SER A 146 13.74 -14.84 -5.49
C SER A 146 13.66 -13.91 -6.71
N SER A 147 14.66 -13.08 -6.93
CA SER A 147 14.56 -11.98 -7.91
C SER A 147 14.37 -12.46 -9.37
N GLY A 148 14.72 -13.70 -9.69
CA GLY A 148 14.48 -14.32 -10.99
C GLY A 148 13.17 -15.12 -11.10
N ASP A 149 12.53 -15.46 -9.98
CA ASP A 149 11.40 -16.41 -9.91
C ASP A 149 10.05 -15.75 -9.68
N LYS A 150 10.05 -14.51 -9.19
CA LYS A 150 8.83 -13.79 -8.89
C LYS A 150 8.12 -13.40 -10.17
N ILE A 151 6.94 -13.97 -10.40
CA ILE A 151 6.08 -13.65 -11.54
C ILE A 151 4.90 -12.87 -11.01
N LYS A 152 4.66 -11.69 -11.61
CA LYS A 152 3.49 -10.86 -11.36
C LYS A 152 2.76 -10.68 -12.67
N VAL A 153 1.48 -11.03 -12.67
CA VAL A 153 0.62 -10.96 -13.85
C VAL A 153 -0.63 -10.18 -13.48
N ARG A 154 -0.92 -9.13 -14.20
CA ARG A 154 -2.15 -8.37 -14.09
C ARG A 154 -3.19 -8.94 -15.03
N ILE A 155 -4.41 -9.16 -14.51
CA ILE A 155 -5.56 -9.68 -15.25
C ILE A 155 -6.73 -8.73 -15.06
N SER A 156 -7.45 -8.42 -16.15
CA SER A 156 -8.75 -7.77 -16.13
C SER A 156 -9.82 -8.83 -16.41
N ALA A 157 -10.66 -9.12 -15.43
CA ALA A 157 -11.69 -10.14 -15.51
C ALA A 157 -13.07 -9.49 -15.58
N PRO A 158 -13.74 -9.54 -16.74
CA PRO A 158 -15.14 -9.14 -16.86
C PRO A 158 -16.06 -10.21 -16.25
N VAL A 159 -17.23 -9.76 -15.78
CA VAL A 159 -18.24 -10.66 -15.20
C VAL A 159 -18.68 -11.72 -16.20
N GLY A 160 -18.69 -12.98 -15.78
CA GLY A 160 -19.17 -14.12 -16.53
C GLY A 160 -18.18 -14.76 -17.52
N TYR A 161 -17.02 -14.17 -17.76
CA TYR A 161 -16.04 -14.66 -18.72
C TYR A 161 -14.82 -15.28 -18.04
N PRO A 162 -14.39 -16.50 -18.46
CA PRO A 162 -13.16 -17.10 -17.95
C PRO A 162 -11.93 -16.40 -18.55
N VAL A 163 -11.03 -15.91 -17.70
CA VAL A 163 -9.78 -15.27 -18.10
C VAL A 163 -8.60 -16.03 -17.53
N HIS A 164 -7.65 -16.40 -18.39
CA HIS A 164 -6.40 -17.10 -18.04
C HIS A 164 -5.16 -16.45 -18.64
N MET A 165 -5.32 -15.37 -19.42
CA MET A 165 -4.23 -14.58 -19.97
C MET A 165 -4.12 -13.28 -19.21
N GLY A 166 -2.91 -12.84 -18.95
CA GLY A 166 -2.65 -11.55 -18.33
C GLY A 166 -1.32 -10.98 -18.77
N GLN A 167 -0.99 -9.79 -18.30
CA GLN A 167 0.23 -9.07 -18.69
C GLN A 167 1.14 -8.83 -17.49
N THR A 168 2.44 -8.97 -17.71
CA THR A 168 3.47 -8.52 -16.77
C THR A 168 3.65 -7.01 -16.84
N ALA A 169 4.37 -6.43 -15.87
CA ALA A 169 4.70 -5.00 -15.89
C ALA A 169 5.48 -4.55 -17.16
N ASP A 170 6.19 -5.49 -17.81
CA ASP A 170 6.93 -5.25 -19.06
C ASP A 170 6.04 -5.41 -20.30
N GLY A 171 4.72 -5.61 -20.14
CA GLY A 171 3.77 -5.78 -21.23
C GLY A 171 3.79 -7.17 -21.89
N LYS A 172 4.53 -8.14 -21.35
CA LYS A 172 4.55 -9.51 -21.89
C LYS A 172 3.29 -10.25 -21.47
N GLU A 173 2.65 -10.91 -22.41
CA GLU A 173 1.53 -11.82 -22.14
C GLU A 173 2.00 -13.11 -21.48
N VAL A 174 1.29 -13.50 -20.45
CA VAL A 174 1.56 -14.73 -19.68
C VAL A 174 0.25 -15.50 -19.50
N GLN A 175 0.27 -16.78 -19.87
CA GLN A 175 -0.81 -17.70 -19.61
C GLN A 175 -0.69 -18.25 -18.19
N LEU A 176 -1.77 -18.17 -17.42
CA LEU A 176 -1.86 -18.75 -16.09
C LEU A 176 -2.29 -20.23 -16.18
N PRO A 177 -1.88 -21.05 -15.20
CA PRO A 177 -2.28 -22.47 -15.12
C PRO A 177 -3.69 -22.66 -14.56
N PHE A 178 -4.48 -21.61 -14.47
CA PHE A 178 -5.89 -21.59 -14.03
C PHE A 178 -6.63 -20.47 -14.73
N SER A 179 -7.96 -20.53 -14.74
CA SER A 179 -8.83 -19.44 -15.20
C SER A 179 -9.54 -18.78 -14.02
N ILE A 180 -9.83 -17.50 -14.13
CA ILE A 180 -10.64 -16.75 -13.18
C ILE A 180 -11.92 -16.32 -13.88
N VAL A 181 -13.07 -16.65 -13.29
CA VAL A 181 -14.39 -16.17 -13.72
C VAL A 181 -14.90 -15.25 -12.62
N LEU A 182 -15.05 -13.97 -12.92
CA LEU A 182 -15.70 -13.03 -12.02
C LEU A 182 -17.21 -13.30 -12.04
N LYS A 183 -17.82 -13.57 -10.89
CA LYS A 183 -19.27 -13.75 -10.73
C LYS A 183 -19.97 -12.45 -10.40
N ASP A 184 -19.43 -11.75 -9.41
CA ASP A 184 -19.96 -10.47 -8.96
C ASP A 184 -18.87 -9.58 -8.40
N PHE A 185 -19.11 -8.27 -8.44
CA PHE A 185 -18.27 -7.25 -7.84
C PHE A 185 -19.13 -6.34 -6.97
N THR A 186 -18.80 -6.28 -5.69
CA THR A 186 -19.51 -5.46 -4.70
C THR A 186 -18.57 -4.40 -4.12
N MET A 187 -19.04 -3.17 -3.98
CA MET A 187 -18.31 -2.06 -3.38
C MET A 187 -19.14 -1.40 -2.29
N GLU A 188 -18.53 -1.25 -1.12
CA GLU A 188 -19.01 -0.36 -0.06
C GLU A 188 -18.26 0.97 -0.17
N GLU A 189 -18.96 2.06 0.02
CA GLU A 189 -18.41 3.41 -0.06
C GLU A 189 -18.54 4.12 1.29
N TYR A 190 -17.61 5.04 1.59
CA TYR A 190 -17.76 5.91 2.75
C TYR A 190 -18.96 6.82 2.60
N ALA A 191 -19.44 7.37 3.72
CA ALA A 191 -20.52 8.34 3.74
C ALA A 191 -20.25 9.51 2.76
N PRO A 192 -21.29 10.04 2.09
CA PRO A 192 -21.14 11.20 1.21
C PRO A 192 -20.58 12.40 1.98
N LYS A 193 -19.76 13.20 1.30
CA LYS A 193 -19.16 14.42 1.85
C LYS A 193 -19.67 15.62 1.07
N LEU A 194 -20.21 16.62 1.77
CA LEU A 194 -20.64 17.89 1.19
C LEU A 194 -19.52 18.91 1.38
N HIS A 195 -19.09 19.53 0.29
CA HIS A 195 -18.09 20.58 0.26
C HIS A 195 -18.68 21.88 -0.27
N LEU A 196 -18.19 23.01 0.22
CA LEU A 196 -18.42 24.29 -0.37
C LEU A 196 -17.40 24.54 -1.50
N ILE A 197 -17.89 24.88 -2.68
CA ILE A 197 -17.04 25.24 -3.82
C ILE A 197 -17.12 26.75 -4.06
N ASP A 198 -15.97 27.42 -4.20
CA ASP A 198 -15.87 28.78 -4.68
C ASP A 198 -15.60 28.77 -6.19
N TYR A 199 -16.57 29.19 -7.00
CA TYR A 199 -16.45 29.27 -8.45
C TYR A 199 -15.40 30.30 -8.93
N ARG A 200 -15.10 31.34 -8.16
CA ARG A 200 -14.15 32.36 -8.55
C ARG A 200 -12.71 31.91 -8.36
N GLN A 201 -12.48 31.15 -7.32
CA GLN A 201 -11.14 30.61 -7.00
C GLN A 201 -10.92 29.22 -7.64
N GLY A 202 -11.99 28.54 -8.06
CA GLY A 202 -11.93 27.16 -8.54
C GLY A 202 -11.46 26.18 -7.44
N SER A 203 -11.66 26.55 -6.17
CA SER A 203 -11.21 25.80 -5.00
C SER A 203 -12.41 25.20 -4.26
N SER A 204 -12.18 24.06 -3.64
CA SER A 204 -13.10 23.42 -2.68
C SER A 204 -12.65 23.74 -1.26
N SER A 205 -13.59 23.94 -0.34
CA SER A 205 -13.27 24.08 1.08
C SER A 205 -12.50 22.86 1.60
N ALA A 206 -11.55 23.08 2.51
CA ALA A 206 -10.88 21.97 3.21
C ALA A 206 -11.83 21.28 4.20
N GLU A 207 -12.81 22.00 4.73
CA GLU A 207 -13.86 21.49 5.60
C GLU A 207 -14.97 20.86 4.79
N TYR A 208 -15.59 19.81 5.35
CA TYR A 208 -16.71 19.10 4.74
C TYR A 208 -17.69 18.62 5.80
N ILE A 209 -18.94 18.39 5.38
CA ILE A 209 -19.96 17.76 6.22
C ILE A 209 -20.10 16.31 5.76
N SER A 210 -19.83 15.36 6.66
CA SER A 210 -20.09 13.92 6.42
C SER A 210 -21.58 13.65 6.60
N VAL A 211 -22.21 13.06 5.59
CA VAL A 211 -23.66 12.76 5.60
C VAL A 211 -23.85 11.29 5.94
N GLU A 212 -23.98 11.00 7.22
CA GLU A 212 -24.19 9.61 7.68
C GLU A 212 -25.68 9.25 7.70
N ASP A 213 -26.56 10.22 7.95
CA ASP A 213 -28.02 10.02 8.02
C ASP A 213 -28.76 11.33 7.75
N LYS A 214 -30.10 11.25 7.63
CA LYS A 214 -31.00 12.41 7.61
C LYS A 214 -30.92 13.21 8.91
N GLY A 215 -31.04 14.53 8.82
CA GLY A 215 -30.99 15.41 9.96
C GLY A 215 -29.60 15.85 10.38
N VAL A 216 -28.55 15.41 9.68
CA VAL A 216 -27.18 15.93 9.88
C VAL A 216 -27.19 17.42 9.58
N THR A 217 -26.60 18.20 10.49
CA THR A 217 -26.40 19.66 10.35
C THR A 217 -24.93 19.99 10.51
N GLY A 218 -24.47 21.03 9.83
CA GLY A 218 -23.12 21.52 9.93
C GLY A 218 -22.98 22.91 9.31
N SER A 219 -21.84 23.54 9.52
CA SER A 219 -21.54 24.85 8.93
C SER A 219 -20.35 24.73 7.98
N LEU A 220 -20.45 25.38 6.82
CA LEU A 220 -19.36 25.56 5.87
C LEU A 220 -19.25 27.07 5.60
N GLU A 221 -18.20 27.68 6.10
CA GLU A 221 -18.02 29.14 6.11
C GLU A 221 -19.25 29.85 6.70
N ASP A 222 -19.89 30.77 5.94
CA ASP A 222 -21.06 31.54 6.36
C ASP A 222 -22.41 30.81 6.17
N TRP A 223 -22.38 29.52 5.84
CA TRP A 223 -23.59 28.74 5.54
C TRP A 223 -23.84 27.65 6.56
N GLU A 224 -25.01 27.66 7.17
CA GLU A 224 -25.54 26.54 7.94
C GLU A 224 -26.30 25.59 7.00
N ILE A 225 -25.87 24.32 6.96
CA ILE A 225 -26.39 23.31 6.05
C ILE A 225 -27.08 22.20 6.84
N SER A 226 -28.32 21.89 6.45
CA SER A 226 -29.13 20.81 7.04
C SER A 226 -29.46 19.79 5.97
N VAL A 227 -29.20 18.52 6.24
CA VAL A 227 -29.56 17.40 5.37
C VAL A 227 -31.00 16.99 5.64
N LEU A 228 -31.88 17.15 4.68
CA LEU A 228 -33.29 16.86 4.78
C LEU A 228 -33.64 15.46 4.30
N ASP A 229 -32.98 14.97 3.26
CA ASP A 229 -33.19 13.64 2.70
C ASP A 229 -31.91 13.07 2.06
N ILE A 230 -31.84 11.74 2.00
CA ILE A 230 -30.74 11.01 1.37
C ILE A 230 -31.28 9.83 0.57
N LEU A 231 -30.83 9.70 -0.66
CA LEU A 231 -31.13 8.59 -1.55
C LEU A 231 -29.81 7.92 -1.98
N GLU A 232 -29.55 6.73 -1.49
CA GLU A 232 -28.34 5.96 -1.82
C GLU A 232 -28.30 5.54 -3.29
N ASN A 233 -29.49 5.19 -3.83
CA ASN A 233 -29.68 4.87 -5.23
C ASN A 233 -30.73 5.81 -5.80
N ALA A 234 -30.31 6.82 -6.53
CA ALA A 234 -31.17 7.85 -7.08
C ALA A 234 -30.94 8.03 -8.58
N GLY A 235 -32.00 8.35 -9.27
CA GLY A 235 -31.99 8.80 -10.66
C GLY A 235 -32.58 10.19 -10.77
N ARG A 236 -31.96 11.04 -11.61
CA ARG A 236 -32.46 12.38 -11.91
C ARG A 236 -33.64 12.28 -12.86
N MET A 237 -34.72 12.94 -12.53
CA MET A 237 -35.89 13.02 -13.40
C MET A 237 -35.61 13.94 -14.59
N ARG A 238 -36.12 13.56 -15.78
CA ARG A 238 -35.80 14.23 -17.04
C ARG A 238 -36.33 15.66 -17.09
N ASP A 239 -37.52 15.88 -16.50
CA ASP A 239 -38.27 17.12 -16.62
C ASP A 239 -38.22 18.01 -15.36
N SER A 240 -37.46 17.58 -14.33
CA SER A 240 -37.28 18.33 -13.10
C SER A 240 -35.84 18.17 -12.59
N LEU A 241 -35.46 19.06 -11.66
CA LEU A 241 -34.16 18.93 -10.94
C LEU A 241 -34.25 17.93 -9.79
N ASP A 242 -35.40 17.22 -9.68
CA ASP A 242 -35.64 16.27 -8.59
C ASP A 242 -34.96 14.92 -8.81
N TYR A 243 -34.67 14.28 -7.73
CA TYR A 243 -34.18 12.91 -7.67
C TYR A 243 -35.23 11.98 -7.04
N LYS A 244 -35.30 10.76 -7.54
CA LYS A 244 -36.14 9.71 -7.00
C LYS A 244 -35.32 8.45 -6.79
N ALA A 245 -35.70 7.65 -5.79
CA ALA A 245 -35.13 6.33 -5.60
C ALA A 245 -35.27 5.50 -6.87
N MET A 246 -34.16 4.89 -7.30
CA MET A 246 -34.06 4.13 -8.55
C MET A 246 -33.16 2.92 -8.33
N ASP A 247 -33.72 1.73 -8.42
CA ASP A 247 -32.95 0.48 -8.38
C ASP A 247 -32.49 0.11 -9.79
N HIS A 248 -31.45 0.76 -10.24
CA HIS A 248 -30.90 0.57 -11.59
C HIS A 248 -29.37 0.73 -11.59
N VAL A 249 -28.69 -0.06 -12.43
CA VAL A 249 -27.25 0.08 -12.66
C VAL A 249 -26.96 1.50 -13.17
N GLY A 250 -26.06 2.19 -12.48
CA GLY A 250 -25.73 3.60 -12.76
C GLY A 250 -26.49 4.61 -11.92
N ALA A 251 -27.39 4.20 -11.01
CA ALA A 251 -27.95 5.10 -10.02
C ALA A 251 -26.86 5.83 -9.22
N THR A 252 -27.10 7.09 -8.86
CA THR A 252 -26.18 7.92 -8.09
C THR A 252 -26.63 8.06 -6.64
N THR A 253 -25.77 8.51 -5.76
CA THR A 253 -26.18 8.99 -4.43
C THR A 253 -26.60 10.45 -4.55
N ALA A 254 -27.75 10.82 -3.98
CA ALA A 254 -28.27 12.17 -3.95
C ALA A 254 -28.71 12.56 -2.53
N VAL A 255 -28.43 13.80 -2.16
CA VAL A 255 -28.76 14.36 -0.84
C VAL A 255 -29.55 15.65 -1.04
N TYR A 256 -30.71 15.75 -0.37
CA TYR A 256 -31.51 16.98 -0.37
C TYR A 256 -31.12 17.84 0.81
N VAL A 257 -30.63 19.05 0.53
CA VAL A 257 -30.08 19.93 1.54
C VAL A 257 -30.81 21.28 1.59
N ARG A 258 -30.86 21.86 2.78
CA ARG A 258 -31.22 23.23 3.03
C ARG A 258 -30.01 23.98 3.52
N ALA A 259 -29.67 25.09 2.91
CA ALA A 259 -28.60 25.99 3.29
C ALA A 259 -29.13 27.37 3.68
N ILE A 260 -28.70 27.89 4.83
CA ILE A 260 -29.13 29.19 5.38
C ILE A 260 -27.86 30.03 5.60
N LYS A 261 -27.84 31.26 5.11
CA LYS A 261 -26.70 32.18 5.28
C LYS A 261 -26.69 32.77 6.67
N THR A 262 -25.59 32.57 7.40
CA THR A 262 -25.45 32.92 8.83
C THR A 262 -25.12 34.43 9.07
N SER A 263 -24.84 35.20 8.02
CA SER A 263 -24.44 36.64 8.13
C SER A 263 -25.49 37.53 8.83
N ALA A 264 -26.75 37.08 8.99
CA ALA A 264 -27.79 37.80 9.71
C ALA A 264 -27.62 37.78 11.23
N LYS A 265 -26.83 36.86 11.80
CA LYS A 265 -26.66 36.72 13.26
C LYS A 265 -25.67 37.73 13.83
N ALA A 266 -24.59 38.01 13.10
CA ALA A 266 -23.56 38.97 13.54
C ALA A 266 -24.08 40.45 13.55
N GLU A 267 -24.92 40.80 12.55
CA GLU A 267 -25.51 42.15 12.50
C GLU A 267 -26.63 42.33 13.55
N SER A 268 -27.35 41.26 13.90
CA SER A 268 -28.35 41.34 14.95
C SER A 268 -27.78 41.43 16.38
N GLU A 269 -26.60 40.83 16.62
CA GLU A 269 -25.93 40.92 17.91
C GLU A 269 -25.21 42.26 18.11
N GLN A 270 -24.68 42.88 17.04
CA GLN A 270 -24.13 44.23 17.10
C GLN A 270 -25.23 45.32 17.22
N ALA A 271 -26.33 45.16 16.51
CA ALA A 271 -27.46 46.09 16.60
C ALA A 271 -28.20 46.03 17.95
N ALA A 272 -28.22 44.90 18.66
CA ALA A 272 -28.77 44.76 19.99
C ALA A 272 -27.94 45.49 21.08
N GLN A 273 -26.67 45.79 20.81
CA GLN A 273 -25.82 46.61 21.70
C GLN A 273 -25.95 48.11 21.49
N GLU A 274 -26.51 48.56 20.35
CA GLU A 274 -26.61 49.98 19.99
C GLU A 274 -28.00 50.63 20.13
N ASN A 275 -28.98 50.02 20.76
CA ASN A 275 -30.34 50.56 21.02
C ASN A 275 -31.02 51.27 19.82
N THR A 276 -30.80 50.79 18.59
CA THR A 276 -31.44 51.34 17.40
C THR A 276 -32.61 50.45 17.00
N GLU A 277 -33.81 51.04 16.79
CA GLU A 277 -35.01 50.35 16.36
C GLU A 277 -34.76 49.55 15.04
N ILE A 278 -34.78 48.22 15.15
CA ILE A 278 -34.56 47.33 14.01
C ILE A 278 -35.85 47.25 13.20
N THR A 279 -35.87 47.85 12.02
CA THR A 279 -36.86 47.63 10.99
C THR A 279 -36.77 46.14 10.59
N LYS A 280 -37.81 45.35 10.86
CA LYS A 280 -37.95 43.93 10.43
C LYS A 280 -37.77 43.83 8.93
N GLY A 281 -36.64 43.25 8.46
CA GLY A 281 -36.34 43.07 7.05
C GLY A 281 -35.02 42.36 6.71
N SER A 282 -34.44 41.58 7.62
CA SER A 282 -33.32 40.70 7.26
C SER A 282 -33.89 39.43 6.60
N SER A 283 -33.98 39.40 5.29
CA SER A 283 -34.38 38.20 4.58
C SER A 283 -33.24 37.19 4.67
N GLU A 284 -33.38 36.20 5.54
CA GLU A 284 -32.51 35.04 5.55
C GLU A 284 -32.47 34.46 4.13
N THR A 285 -31.23 34.36 3.55
CA THR A 285 -31.09 33.72 2.26
C THR A 285 -31.11 32.22 2.45
N VAL A 286 -32.26 31.61 2.15
CA VAL A 286 -32.46 30.15 2.21
C VAL A 286 -32.34 29.57 0.80
N ARG A 287 -31.58 28.51 0.65
CA ARG A 287 -31.48 27.68 -0.57
C ARG A 287 -31.77 26.23 -0.25
N GLU A 288 -32.55 25.60 -1.10
CA GLU A 288 -32.84 24.16 -0.97
C GLU A 288 -32.65 23.46 -2.32
N GLY A 289 -32.22 22.23 -2.30
CA GLY A 289 -32.11 21.44 -3.51
C GLY A 289 -31.30 20.16 -3.34
N TRP A 290 -31.29 19.39 -4.40
CA TRP A 290 -30.54 18.16 -4.48
C TRP A 290 -29.08 18.40 -4.88
N VAL A 291 -28.20 17.68 -4.20
CA VAL A 291 -26.76 17.56 -4.52
C VAL A 291 -26.44 16.09 -4.76
N SER A 292 -25.71 15.78 -5.82
CA SER A 292 -25.33 14.41 -6.14
C SER A 292 -23.89 14.31 -6.64
N CYS A 293 -23.23 13.17 -6.33
CA CYS A 293 -21.89 12.89 -6.84
C CYS A 293 -21.84 12.51 -8.32
N GLY A 294 -23.01 12.29 -8.93
CA GLY A 294 -23.08 11.75 -10.29
C GLY A 294 -22.72 10.25 -10.36
N SER A 295 -22.70 9.73 -11.57
CA SER A 295 -22.30 8.36 -11.90
C SER A 295 -21.82 8.31 -13.35
N HIS A 296 -21.51 7.14 -13.90
CA HIS A 296 -21.19 6.98 -15.31
C HIS A 296 -22.37 7.29 -16.25
N ILE A 297 -23.59 7.42 -15.73
CA ILE A 297 -24.80 7.77 -16.50
C ILE A 297 -25.26 9.20 -16.17
N PHE A 298 -25.20 9.61 -14.91
CA PHE A 298 -25.74 10.89 -14.44
C PHE A 298 -24.60 11.89 -14.18
N GLN A 299 -24.75 13.10 -14.68
CA GLN A 299 -23.85 14.20 -14.32
C GLN A 299 -24.00 14.58 -12.83
N PRO A 300 -22.93 14.99 -12.15
CA PRO A 300 -23.02 15.53 -10.80
C PRO A 300 -24.00 16.71 -10.75
N ALA A 301 -24.73 16.85 -9.64
CA ALA A 301 -25.56 18.00 -9.37
C ALA A 301 -25.04 18.77 -8.18
N MET A 302 -24.98 20.08 -8.30
CA MET A 302 -24.56 21.02 -7.26
C MET A 302 -25.72 21.96 -6.93
N LEU A 303 -25.82 22.39 -5.66
CA LEU A 303 -26.74 23.41 -5.24
C LEU A 303 -26.03 24.76 -5.21
N GLN A 304 -26.41 25.66 -6.11
CA GLN A 304 -25.91 27.03 -6.12
C GLN A 304 -26.50 27.81 -4.96
N LEU A 305 -25.65 28.43 -4.15
CA LEU A 305 -26.02 29.22 -2.99
C LEU A 305 -26.10 30.70 -3.31
N ASP A 306 -25.05 31.22 -3.95
CA ASP A 306 -24.94 32.58 -4.42
C ASP A 306 -24.06 32.66 -5.69
N ASP A 307 -23.67 33.88 -6.10
CA ASP A 307 -22.83 34.10 -7.31
C ASP A 307 -21.40 33.57 -7.19
N LYS A 308 -20.99 33.09 -6.01
CA LYS A 308 -19.63 32.62 -5.75
C LYS A 308 -19.60 31.17 -5.28
N HIS A 309 -20.61 30.73 -4.53
CA HIS A 309 -20.58 29.49 -3.77
C HIS A 309 -21.65 28.50 -4.21
N ALA A 310 -21.27 27.21 -4.20
CA ALA A 310 -22.18 26.09 -4.34
C ALA A 310 -21.82 24.97 -3.41
N ILE A 311 -22.80 24.17 -3.04
CA ILE A 311 -22.58 22.88 -2.38
C ILE A 311 -22.39 21.81 -3.44
N ALA A 312 -21.34 21.05 -3.32
CA ALA A 312 -21.04 19.91 -4.20
C ALA A 312 -20.73 18.67 -3.38
N MET A 313 -20.95 17.51 -4.00
CA MET A 313 -20.62 16.20 -3.47
C MET A 313 -19.64 15.54 -4.43
N PRO A 314 -18.36 15.33 -4.05
CA PRO A 314 -17.41 14.56 -4.86
C PRO A 314 -17.84 13.09 -4.95
N THR A 315 -17.26 12.36 -5.92
CA THR A 315 -17.42 10.91 -6.00
C THR A 315 -17.00 10.27 -4.68
N ARG A 316 -17.83 9.35 -4.19
CA ARG A 316 -17.60 8.67 -2.91
C ARG A 316 -16.35 7.80 -3.00
N GLU A 317 -15.58 7.80 -1.91
CA GLU A 317 -14.39 6.97 -1.80
C GLU A 317 -14.80 5.53 -1.42
N PRO A 318 -14.19 4.50 -2.05
CA PRO A 318 -14.46 3.12 -1.67
C PRO A 318 -13.89 2.84 -0.28
N SER A 319 -14.71 2.28 0.61
CA SER A 319 -14.29 1.78 1.92
C SER A 319 -13.86 0.31 1.84
N LYS A 320 -14.57 -0.48 1.05
CA LYS A 320 -14.30 -1.89 0.84
C LYS A 320 -14.81 -2.32 -0.53
N TYR A 321 -14.10 -3.22 -1.18
CA TYR A 321 -14.63 -3.91 -2.35
C TYR A 321 -14.25 -5.39 -2.34
N LEU A 322 -15.14 -6.19 -2.88
CA LEU A 322 -15.13 -7.63 -2.89
C LEU A 322 -15.39 -8.13 -4.31
N SER A 323 -14.62 -9.11 -4.75
CA SER A 323 -14.89 -9.86 -5.97
C SER A 323 -15.22 -11.31 -5.62
N GLU A 324 -16.41 -11.75 -6.01
CA GLU A 324 -16.79 -13.15 -5.98
C GLU A 324 -16.33 -13.82 -7.27
N VAL A 325 -15.45 -14.80 -7.15
CA VAL A 325 -14.86 -15.48 -8.31
C VAL A 325 -14.98 -16.98 -8.24
N ILE A 326 -15.00 -17.63 -9.39
CA ILE A 326 -14.71 -19.05 -9.53
C ILE A 326 -13.33 -19.18 -10.15
N ILE A 327 -12.44 -19.89 -9.45
CA ILE A 327 -11.12 -20.24 -9.97
C ILE A 327 -11.22 -21.68 -10.52
N ILE A 328 -10.89 -21.85 -11.80
CA ILE A 328 -10.94 -23.12 -12.49
C ILE A 328 -9.51 -23.60 -12.72
N ASP A 329 -9.13 -24.69 -12.09
CA ASP A 329 -7.83 -25.33 -12.28
C ASP A 329 -7.99 -26.81 -12.68
N LYS A 330 -6.88 -27.55 -12.74
CA LYS A 330 -6.87 -28.99 -13.05
C LYS A 330 -7.69 -29.86 -12.07
N ASP A 331 -7.92 -29.36 -10.84
CA ASP A 331 -8.63 -30.06 -9.78
C ASP A 331 -10.13 -29.65 -9.72
N GLY A 332 -10.60 -28.82 -10.66
CA GLY A 332 -11.99 -28.38 -10.80
C GLY A 332 -12.24 -26.92 -10.45
N GLU A 333 -13.51 -26.61 -10.22
CA GLU A 333 -13.99 -25.26 -9.90
C GLU A 333 -13.95 -24.98 -8.40
N LYS A 334 -13.41 -23.83 -8.03
CA LYS A 334 -13.25 -23.42 -6.63
C LYS A 334 -13.79 -22.01 -6.43
N PRO A 335 -14.98 -21.83 -5.81
CA PRO A 335 -15.47 -20.51 -5.48
C PRO A 335 -14.58 -19.84 -4.44
N ARG A 336 -14.29 -18.56 -4.62
CA ARG A 336 -13.47 -17.75 -3.71
C ARG A 336 -13.99 -16.32 -3.67
N ASN A 337 -13.83 -15.70 -2.51
CA ASN A 337 -14.01 -14.27 -2.31
C ASN A 337 -12.65 -13.62 -2.20
N ILE A 338 -12.41 -12.58 -3.01
CA ILE A 338 -11.16 -11.82 -3.01
C ILE A 338 -11.47 -10.40 -2.59
N GLU A 339 -10.93 -10.02 -1.43
CA GLU A 339 -11.02 -8.67 -0.87
C GLU A 339 -9.64 -8.00 -0.90
N VAL A 340 -9.61 -6.70 -0.70
CA VAL A 340 -8.36 -5.97 -0.45
C VAL A 340 -7.65 -6.57 0.77
N ASN A 341 -6.36 -6.86 0.64
CA ASN A 341 -5.52 -7.50 1.65
C ASN A 341 -5.89 -8.95 2.03
N LYS A 342 -6.89 -9.57 1.38
CA LYS A 342 -7.26 -10.98 1.58
C LYS A 342 -7.17 -11.74 0.26
N PRO A 343 -5.96 -12.13 -0.18
CA PRO A 343 -5.78 -12.80 -1.46
C PRO A 343 -6.30 -14.24 -1.43
N ALA A 344 -6.83 -14.69 -2.56
CA ALA A 344 -7.07 -16.10 -2.80
C ALA A 344 -5.74 -16.83 -3.08
N LYS A 345 -5.65 -18.07 -2.62
CA LYS A 345 -4.48 -18.94 -2.86
C LYS A 345 -4.87 -20.10 -3.77
N ILE A 346 -4.03 -20.37 -4.79
CA ILE A 346 -4.14 -21.53 -5.65
C ILE A 346 -2.74 -22.06 -5.99
N GLY A 347 -2.39 -23.22 -5.43
CA GLY A 347 -1.04 -23.75 -5.52
C GLY A 347 0.00 -22.74 -5.01
N ALA A 348 0.98 -22.41 -5.85
CA ALA A 348 2.02 -21.42 -5.56
C ALA A 348 1.61 -19.97 -5.86
N TRP A 349 0.40 -19.74 -6.36
CA TRP A 349 -0.11 -18.43 -6.74
C TRP A 349 -0.95 -17.79 -5.63
N ARG A 350 -0.88 -16.47 -5.55
CA ARG A 350 -1.77 -15.61 -4.77
C ARG A 350 -2.41 -14.61 -5.71
N ILE A 351 -3.72 -14.47 -5.59
CA ILE A 351 -4.54 -13.59 -6.41
C ILE A 351 -5.02 -12.46 -5.52
N TYR A 352 -4.53 -11.26 -5.77
CA TYR A 352 -4.86 -10.05 -5.03
C TYR A 352 -5.87 -9.23 -5.82
N GLN A 353 -6.83 -8.64 -5.12
CA GLN A 353 -7.66 -7.58 -5.68
C GLN A 353 -6.79 -6.32 -5.83
N GLN A 354 -6.58 -5.87 -7.06
CA GLN A 354 -5.78 -4.69 -7.35
C GLN A 354 -6.63 -3.46 -7.66
N GLY A 355 -7.78 -3.66 -8.31
CA GLY A 355 -8.64 -2.56 -8.73
C GLY A 355 -9.91 -3.05 -9.42
N TYR A 356 -10.59 -2.11 -10.03
CA TYR A 356 -11.84 -2.29 -10.74
C TYR A 356 -11.94 -1.23 -11.87
N ASP A 357 -13.01 -1.23 -12.65
CA ASP A 357 -13.31 -0.16 -13.61
C ASP A 357 -13.78 1.10 -12.86
N THR A 358 -12.87 2.06 -12.69
CA THR A 358 -13.12 3.30 -11.95
C THR A 358 -14.13 4.22 -12.61
N GLU A 359 -14.35 4.12 -13.93
CA GLU A 359 -15.36 4.92 -14.63
C GLU A 359 -16.77 4.53 -14.18
N ARG A 360 -16.99 3.23 -13.95
CA ARG A 360 -18.27 2.71 -13.46
C ARG A 360 -18.40 2.71 -11.94
N GLY A 361 -17.31 2.86 -11.22
CA GLY A 361 -17.30 2.88 -9.76
C GLY A 361 -17.93 1.62 -9.14
N ARG A 362 -18.90 1.78 -8.24
CA ARG A 362 -19.61 0.65 -7.61
C ARG A 362 -20.40 -0.25 -8.58
N TRP A 363 -20.65 0.24 -9.79
CA TRP A 363 -21.31 -0.51 -10.87
C TRP A 363 -20.32 -1.21 -11.80
N SER A 364 -19.06 -1.34 -11.38
CA SER A 364 -18.05 -2.02 -12.18
C SER A 364 -18.45 -3.45 -12.49
N THR A 365 -18.28 -3.83 -13.74
CA THR A 365 -18.43 -5.21 -14.24
C THR A 365 -17.09 -5.86 -14.51
N ILE A 366 -15.99 -5.21 -14.10
CA ILE A 366 -14.63 -5.69 -14.32
C ILE A 366 -13.86 -5.58 -13.01
N SER A 367 -13.22 -6.68 -12.61
CA SER A 367 -12.23 -6.68 -11.54
C SER A 367 -10.83 -6.85 -12.09
N ILE A 368 -9.90 -6.11 -11.52
CA ILE A 368 -8.48 -6.18 -11.87
C ILE A 368 -7.76 -6.94 -10.76
N PHE A 369 -7.12 -8.05 -11.13
CA PHE A 369 -6.37 -8.90 -10.21
C PHE A 369 -4.87 -8.83 -10.49
N GLU A 370 -4.05 -8.83 -9.44
CA GLU A 370 -2.62 -9.13 -9.51
C GLU A 370 -2.39 -10.57 -9.06
N CYS A 371 -2.01 -11.44 -10.00
CA CYS A 371 -1.64 -12.82 -9.72
C CYS A 371 -0.13 -12.89 -9.49
N VAL A 372 0.27 -13.30 -8.30
CA VAL A 372 1.68 -13.35 -7.89
C VAL A 372 2.08 -14.79 -7.60
N LYS A 373 3.13 -15.25 -8.27
CA LYS A 373 3.83 -16.49 -7.93
C LYS A 373 5.14 -16.14 -7.27
N ASP A 374 5.32 -16.57 -6.01
CA ASP A 374 6.54 -16.33 -5.24
C ASP A 374 6.82 -17.55 -4.35
N GLY A 375 7.74 -18.40 -4.79
CA GLY A 375 8.15 -19.62 -4.07
C GLY A 375 8.92 -19.34 -2.77
N TRP A 376 9.46 -18.13 -2.61
CA TRP A 376 10.24 -17.71 -1.45
C TRP A 376 9.41 -17.07 -0.35
N TYR A 377 8.14 -16.80 -0.62
CA TYR A 377 7.23 -16.16 0.35
C TYR A 377 7.16 -16.87 1.71
N PRO A 378 7.15 -18.22 1.82
CA PRO A 378 7.12 -18.89 3.13
C PRO A 378 8.32 -18.53 4.01
N PHE A 379 9.51 -18.36 3.42
CA PHE A 379 10.71 -17.95 4.16
C PHE A 379 10.57 -16.53 4.71
N ILE A 380 10.03 -15.61 3.89
CA ILE A 380 9.76 -14.23 4.32
C ILE A 380 8.72 -14.21 5.44
N GLN A 381 7.64 -14.99 5.31
CA GLN A 381 6.60 -15.08 6.34
C GLN A 381 7.15 -15.61 7.66
N THR A 382 7.95 -16.68 7.62
CA THR A 382 8.62 -17.24 8.80
C THR A 382 9.52 -16.19 9.46
N ALA A 383 10.30 -15.48 8.67
CA ALA A 383 11.21 -14.44 9.17
C ALA A 383 10.46 -13.28 9.85
N LEU A 384 9.32 -12.86 9.31
CA LEU A 384 8.47 -11.83 9.93
C LEU A 384 7.96 -12.27 11.31
N TRP A 385 7.52 -13.53 11.46
CA TRP A 385 7.14 -14.08 12.76
C TRP A 385 8.32 -14.14 13.75
N MET A 386 9.52 -14.46 13.27
CA MET A 386 10.73 -14.45 14.10
C MET A 386 11.08 -13.03 14.58
N ILE A 387 10.92 -12.00 13.75
CA ILE A 387 11.14 -10.59 14.13
C ILE A 387 10.13 -10.19 15.22
N LEU A 388 8.84 -10.50 15.02
CA LEU A 388 7.80 -10.23 16.00
C LEU A 388 8.10 -10.90 17.35
N ALA A 389 8.45 -12.20 17.34
CA ALA A 389 8.82 -12.93 18.52
C ALA A 389 10.04 -12.32 19.23
N SER A 390 11.07 -11.96 18.45
CA SER A 390 12.28 -11.30 18.98
C SER A 390 11.94 -9.97 19.65
N GLY A 391 11.12 -9.13 19.02
CA GLY A 391 10.66 -7.85 19.56
C GLY A 391 9.86 -8.01 20.85
N LEU A 392 8.95 -8.99 20.89
CA LEU A 392 8.15 -9.30 22.09
C LEU A 392 9.02 -9.75 23.25
N ILE A 393 9.95 -10.69 23.01
CA ILE A 393 10.89 -11.16 24.04
C ILE A 393 11.75 -9.99 24.56
N MET A 394 12.21 -9.12 23.66
CA MET A 394 12.99 -7.94 24.05
C MET A 394 12.17 -7.00 24.95
N ALA A 395 10.93 -6.71 24.61
CA ALA A 395 10.04 -5.85 25.38
C ALA A 395 9.76 -6.43 26.77
N LEU A 396 9.44 -7.72 26.87
CA LEU A 396 9.18 -8.41 28.14
C LEU A 396 10.42 -8.46 29.04
N THR A 397 11.61 -8.68 28.45
CA THR A 397 12.86 -8.75 29.24
C THR A 397 13.35 -7.36 29.66
N ALA A 398 13.09 -6.31 28.90
CA ALA A 398 13.40 -4.92 29.27
C ALA A 398 12.54 -4.45 30.45
N GLY A 399 11.25 -4.77 30.46
CA GLY A 399 10.34 -4.47 31.58
C GLY A 399 10.75 -5.10 32.89
N ASN A 400 11.25 -6.34 32.87
CA ASN A 400 11.73 -7.04 34.08
C ASN A 400 13.03 -6.45 34.63
N LYS A 401 13.90 -5.87 33.80
CA LYS A 401 15.11 -5.18 34.28
C LYS A 401 14.81 -3.86 34.98
N ARG A 402 13.73 -3.16 34.56
CA ARG A 402 13.30 -1.88 35.16
C ARG A 402 12.63 -2.08 36.52
N LYS A 403 12.00 -3.23 36.78
CA LYS A 403 11.41 -3.59 38.09
C LYS A 403 12.46 -4.07 39.14
N ARG A 404 13.69 -4.39 38.72
CA ARG A 404 14.78 -4.86 39.59
C ARG A 404 15.82 -3.78 39.95
N ARG A 405 15.63 -2.56 39.47
CA ARG A 405 16.35 -1.35 39.89
C ARG A 405 15.41 -0.42 40.67
#